data_91f9e7b759744f027517a39d2ef23316
#
_entry.id   91f9e7b759744f027517a39d2ef23316
#
_cell.length_a   1.000
_cell.length_b   1.000
_cell.length_c   1.000
_cell.angle_alpha   90.00
_cell.angle_beta   90.00
_cell.angle_gamma   90.00
#
_symmetry.space_group_name_H-M   'P 1'
#
loop_
_entity.id
_entity.type
_entity.pdbx_description
1 polymer ?
#
loop_
_entity_poly.entity_id
_entity_poly.type
_entity_poly.pdbx_seq_one_letter_code
_entity_poly.pdbx_strand_id
1 'polypeptide(L)'
;PRAYELYRVADAAVMGTALKNPGDLAVYGEEIYIADTGNHRIVVLDGTFRLLREWDGADTPSGRLQFSSPEGVTVTEDGRVLVADTGNGRLVATDTEGRFLAEYGVPETDILPADFLYRPVKAAVDRAGRMYVVSRSFNMGLLQLDGDGRFIQTLGAAKVQVTVWDLLWRLISTREQQARMAQFVPTEYNNLTVDAEDFVYATTAIYE
;
A
#
# COMPACT_ATOMS: atom_id res chain seq x y z
N PRO A 1 1.78 27.78 18.73
CA PRO A 1 2.55 27.75 17.50
C PRO A 1 1.79 26.91 16.49
N ARG A 2 1.63 27.38 15.24
CA ARG A 2 1.04 26.58 14.17
C ARG A 2 2.05 25.51 13.81
N ALA A 3 1.67 24.25 13.87
CA ALA A 3 2.55 23.14 13.52
C ALA A 3 2.83 23.05 12.01
N TYR A 4 1.90 23.58 11.20
CA TYR A 4 1.99 23.59 9.73
C TYR A 4 1.49 24.91 9.18
N GLU A 5 2.15 25.43 8.15
CA GLU A 5 1.71 26.57 7.35
C GLU A 5 1.52 26.12 5.91
N LEU A 6 0.46 26.61 5.25
CA LEU A 6 0.25 26.40 3.83
C LEU A 6 1.38 27.09 3.07
N TYR A 7 2.25 26.29 2.44
CA TYR A 7 3.39 26.79 1.69
C TYR A 7 2.99 27.12 0.24
N ARG A 8 2.26 26.20 -0.40
CA ARG A 8 1.89 26.35 -1.80
C ARG A 8 0.68 25.46 -2.14
N VAL A 9 -0.12 25.94 -3.08
CA VAL A 9 -1.20 25.17 -3.72
C VAL A 9 -0.86 25.09 -5.20
N ALA A 10 -0.93 23.89 -5.77
CA ALA A 10 -0.81 23.68 -7.20
C ALA A 10 -2.13 23.13 -7.74
N ASP A 11 -2.70 23.80 -8.71
CA ASP A 11 -3.84 23.32 -9.49
C ASP A 11 -3.39 22.71 -10.82
N ALA A 12 -4.32 22.25 -11.63
CA ALA A 12 -4.02 21.63 -12.92
C ALA A 12 -3.27 22.56 -13.88
N ALA A 13 -3.48 23.90 -13.78
CA ALA A 13 -2.79 24.86 -14.63
C ALA A 13 -1.32 25.02 -14.23
N VAL A 14 -1.02 24.98 -12.93
CA VAL A 14 0.37 25.00 -12.41
C VAL A 14 1.08 23.70 -12.71
N MET A 15 0.41 22.56 -12.47
CA MET A 15 0.99 21.22 -12.68
C MET A 15 1.17 20.88 -14.16
N GLY A 16 0.36 21.46 -15.05
CA GLY A 16 0.31 21.06 -16.47
C GLY A 16 -0.46 19.75 -16.70
N THR A 17 -1.10 19.20 -15.66
CA THR A 17 -1.92 17.99 -15.70
C THR A 17 -2.98 18.01 -14.62
N ALA A 18 -4.12 17.35 -14.86
CA ALA A 18 -5.20 17.22 -13.89
C ALA A 18 -5.12 15.85 -13.20
N LEU A 19 -5.09 15.86 -11.88
CA LEU A 19 -5.18 14.64 -11.06
C LEU A 19 -6.65 14.26 -10.84
N LYS A 20 -6.90 12.97 -10.70
CA LYS A 20 -8.22 12.42 -10.40
C LYS A 20 -8.15 11.40 -9.27
N ASN A 21 -8.70 11.76 -8.11
CA ASN A 21 -8.69 10.92 -6.92
C ASN A 21 -7.29 10.34 -6.62
N PRO A 22 -6.24 11.17 -6.45
CA PRO A 22 -4.91 10.67 -6.14
C PRO A 22 -4.94 9.91 -4.81
N GLY A 23 -4.35 8.70 -4.78
CA GLY A 23 -4.37 7.82 -3.62
C GLY A 23 -3.18 8.02 -2.69
N ASP A 24 -2.02 8.34 -3.25
CA ASP A 24 -0.77 8.39 -2.49
C ASP A 24 0.27 9.27 -3.16
N LEU A 25 1.28 9.64 -2.40
CA LEU A 25 2.47 10.34 -2.90
C LEU A 25 3.74 9.87 -2.20
N ALA A 26 4.86 9.96 -2.92
CA ALA A 26 6.21 9.75 -2.41
C ALA A 26 7.13 10.86 -2.89
N VAL A 27 8.14 11.18 -2.10
CA VAL A 27 9.18 12.17 -2.47
C VAL A 27 10.52 11.45 -2.61
N TYR A 28 11.21 11.69 -3.70
CA TYR A 28 12.54 11.17 -3.93
C TYR A 28 13.43 12.25 -4.56
N GLY A 29 14.45 12.68 -3.82
CA GLY A 29 15.22 13.86 -4.19
C GLY A 29 14.34 15.12 -4.25
N GLU A 30 14.29 15.77 -5.39
CA GLU A 30 13.44 16.94 -5.64
C GLU A 30 12.17 16.60 -6.43
N GLU A 31 11.87 15.32 -6.60
CA GLU A 31 10.73 14.85 -7.38
C GLU A 31 9.61 14.32 -6.48
N ILE A 32 8.37 14.55 -6.90
CA ILE A 32 7.15 14.13 -6.22
C ILE A 32 6.42 13.14 -7.12
N TYR A 33 6.35 11.89 -6.69
CA TYR A 33 5.65 10.79 -7.37
C TYR A 33 4.23 10.69 -6.81
N ILE A 34 3.23 10.64 -7.67
CA ILE A 34 1.82 10.61 -7.28
C ILE A 34 1.14 9.41 -7.94
N ALA A 35 0.47 8.59 -7.15
CA ALA A 35 -0.46 7.59 -7.65
C ALA A 35 -1.77 8.28 -8.02
N ASP A 36 -1.96 8.63 -9.30
CA ASP A 36 -3.16 9.27 -9.84
C ASP A 36 -4.20 8.19 -10.16
N THR A 37 -4.78 7.65 -9.08
CA THR A 37 -5.62 6.45 -9.04
C THR A 37 -6.74 6.49 -10.06
N GLY A 38 -7.47 7.59 -10.13
CA GLY A 38 -8.63 7.72 -11.00
C GLY A 38 -8.30 7.91 -12.48
N ASN A 39 -7.03 8.19 -12.82
CA ASN A 39 -6.50 8.25 -14.18
C ASN A 39 -5.62 7.04 -14.51
N HIS A 40 -5.50 6.07 -13.61
CA HIS A 40 -4.76 4.81 -13.79
C HIS A 40 -3.27 4.99 -14.14
N ARG A 41 -2.60 5.99 -13.53
CA ARG A 41 -1.23 6.35 -13.87
C ARG A 41 -0.40 6.78 -12.65
N ILE A 42 0.90 6.87 -12.84
CA ILE A 42 1.83 7.58 -11.96
C ILE A 42 2.18 8.91 -12.62
N VAL A 43 2.18 9.98 -11.84
CA VAL A 43 2.57 11.33 -12.24
C VAL A 43 3.79 11.74 -11.44
N VAL A 44 4.79 12.32 -12.09
CA VAL A 44 5.98 12.86 -11.42
C VAL A 44 6.05 14.36 -11.66
N LEU A 45 6.14 15.09 -10.56
CA LEU A 45 6.28 16.55 -10.55
C LEU A 45 7.67 16.93 -10.03
N ASP A 46 8.16 18.09 -10.45
CA ASP A 46 9.34 18.72 -9.83
C ASP A 46 8.98 19.42 -8.50
N GLY A 47 9.99 19.92 -7.77
CA GLY A 47 9.81 20.68 -6.53
C GLY A 47 9.04 22.01 -6.69
N THR A 48 8.74 22.42 -7.93
CA THR A 48 7.85 23.57 -8.25
C THR A 48 6.44 23.13 -8.61
N PHE A 49 6.13 21.83 -8.49
CA PHE A 49 4.87 21.18 -8.84
C PHE A 49 4.54 21.16 -10.34
N ARG A 50 5.52 21.20 -11.21
CA ARG A 50 5.32 21.08 -12.66
C ARG A 50 5.53 19.64 -13.09
N LEU A 51 4.71 19.18 -14.06
CA LEU A 51 4.84 17.85 -14.63
C LEU A 51 6.22 17.66 -15.26
N LEU A 52 6.92 16.61 -14.82
CA LEU A 52 8.13 16.11 -15.43
C LEU A 52 7.83 14.98 -16.40
N ARG A 53 7.08 13.97 -15.92
CA ARG A 53 6.71 12.76 -16.68
C ARG A 53 5.52 12.04 -16.06
N GLU A 54 4.92 11.16 -16.83
CA GLU A 54 3.84 10.29 -16.36
C GLU A 54 3.85 8.97 -17.13
N TRP A 55 3.34 7.89 -16.50
CA TRP A 55 3.17 6.60 -17.16
C TRP A 55 1.98 5.83 -16.57
N ASP A 56 1.26 5.09 -17.44
CA ASP A 56 0.08 4.31 -17.12
C ASP A 56 0.33 2.78 -17.08
N GLY A 57 1.58 2.40 -17.10
CA GLY A 57 2.03 1.02 -17.14
C GLY A 57 3.49 0.91 -17.56
N ALA A 58 3.94 -0.27 -17.94
CA ALA A 58 5.32 -0.51 -18.35
C ALA A 58 5.40 -1.57 -19.45
N ASP A 59 6.42 -1.50 -20.30
CA ASP A 59 6.69 -2.51 -21.29
C ASP A 59 7.52 -3.63 -20.67
N THR A 60 6.99 -4.86 -20.74
CA THR A 60 7.63 -6.08 -20.24
C THR A 60 8.07 -6.98 -21.38
N PRO A 61 8.94 -7.98 -21.14
CA PRO A 61 9.31 -8.95 -22.18
C PRO A 61 8.12 -9.71 -22.77
N SER A 62 7.01 -9.84 -22.03
CA SER A 62 5.80 -10.54 -22.44
C SER A 62 4.70 -9.63 -23.02
N GLY A 63 4.94 -8.32 -23.10
CA GLY A 63 3.99 -7.34 -23.62
C GLY A 63 3.81 -6.14 -22.70
N ARG A 64 2.90 -5.22 -23.07
CA ARG A 64 2.63 -4.04 -22.26
C ARG A 64 1.71 -4.37 -21.09
N LEU A 65 2.16 -4.00 -19.92
CA LEU A 65 1.41 -4.00 -18.67
C LEU A 65 0.75 -2.62 -18.50
N GLN A 66 -0.54 -2.58 -18.16
CA GLN A 66 -1.24 -1.34 -17.82
C GLN A 66 -1.67 -1.34 -16.37
N PHE A 67 -1.66 -0.18 -15.72
CA PHE A 67 -2.16 -0.01 -14.36
C PHE A 67 -3.69 0.03 -14.33
N SER A 68 -4.24 -0.43 -13.21
CA SER A 68 -5.66 -0.32 -12.89
C SER A 68 -5.82 0.21 -11.48
N SER A 69 -6.25 1.45 -11.36
CA SER A 69 -6.47 2.12 -10.06
C SER A 69 -5.27 1.94 -9.11
N PRO A 70 -4.05 2.38 -9.47
CA PRO A 70 -2.91 2.33 -8.56
C PRO A 70 -3.19 3.22 -7.35
N GLU A 71 -3.13 2.67 -6.14
CA GLU A 71 -3.46 3.41 -4.93
C GLU A 71 -2.23 3.81 -4.11
N GLY A 72 -1.11 3.15 -4.30
CA GLY A 72 0.12 3.43 -3.58
C GLY A 72 1.33 3.58 -4.49
N VAL A 73 2.23 4.46 -4.10
CA VAL A 73 3.54 4.64 -4.73
C VAL A 73 4.60 4.82 -3.65
N THR A 74 5.73 4.18 -3.83
CA THR A 74 6.90 4.32 -2.95
C THR A 74 8.15 4.34 -3.83
N VAL A 75 9.12 5.18 -3.48
CA VAL A 75 10.42 5.20 -4.15
C VAL A 75 11.47 4.80 -3.13
N THR A 76 12.26 3.80 -3.47
CA THR A 76 13.35 3.30 -2.62
C THR A 76 14.60 4.15 -2.77
N GLU A 77 15.54 4.03 -1.83
CA GLU A 77 16.80 4.80 -1.86
C GLU A 77 17.62 4.56 -3.14
N ASP A 78 17.53 3.38 -3.75
CA ASP A 78 18.19 3.02 -5.02
C ASP A 78 17.41 3.46 -6.27
N GLY A 79 16.31 4.23 -6.10
CA GLY A 79 15.52 4.78 -7.22
C GLY A 79 14.53 3.81 -7.85
N ARG A 80 14.20 2.70 -7.18
CA ARG A 80 13.13 1.80 -7.61
C ARG A 80 11.78 2.38 -7.21
N VAL A 81 10.86 2.50 -8.15
CA VAL A 81 9.48 2.95 -7.92
C VAL A 81 8.58 1.73 -7.77
N LEU A 82 8.04 1.52 -6.58
CA LEU A 82 7.11 0.42 -6.31
C LEU A 82 5.68 0.94 -6.33
N VAL A 83 4.88 0.44 -7.26
CA VAL A 83 3.49 0.83 -7.49
C VAL A 83 2.57 -0.26 -6.97
N ALA A 84 1.65 0.09 -6.07
CA ALA A 84 0.56 -0.79 -5.68
C ALA A 84 -0.57 -0.69 -6.72
N ASP A 85 -0.54 -1.57 -7.71
CA ASP A 85 -1.52 -1.66 -8.80
C ASP A 85 -2.76 -2.42 -8.32
N THR A 86 -3.53 -1.75 -7.45
CA THR A 86 -4.59 -2.31 -6.61
C THR A 86 -5.68 -2.99 -7.41
N GLY A 87 -6.10 -2.38 -8.52
CA GLY A 87 -7.16 -2.92 -9.37
C GLY A 87 -6.76 -4.20 -10.09
N ASN A 88 -5.46 -4.41 -10.33
CA ASN A 88 -4.91 -5.63 -10.93
C ASN A 88 -4.39 -6.63 -9.88
N GLY A 89 -4.44 -6.30 -8.59
CA GLY A 89 -4.04 -7.19 -7.50
C GLY A 89 -2.55 -7.56 -7.53
N ARG A 90 -1.68 -6.57 -7.76
CA ARG A 90 -0.23 -6.78 -7.85
C ARG A 90 0.58 -5.56 -7.39
N LEU A 91 1.85 -5.77 -7.13
CA LEU A 91 2.84 -4.70 -7.07
C LEU A 91 3.65 -4.70 -8.37
N VAL A 92 4.00 -3.53 -8.85
CA VAL A 92 4.86 -3.37 -10.03
C VAL A 92 6.05 -2.50 -9.65
N ALA A 93 7.25 -2.99 -9.89
CA ALA A 93 8.47 -2.22 -9.74
C ALA A 93 8.90 -1.66 -11.09
N THR A 94 9.17 -0.36 -11.14
CA THR A 94 9.78 0.33 -12.28
C THR A 94 11.02 1.10 -11.82
N ASP A 95 11.83 1.58 -12.73
CA ASP A 95 12.78 2.63 -12.42
C ASP A 95 12.10 4.01 -12.40
N THR A 96 12.87 5.06 -12.13
CA THR A 96 12.38 6.44 -12.09
C THR A 96 11.82 6.94 -13.42
N GLU A 97 12.15 6.29 -14.54
CA GLU A 97 11.66 6.59 -15.88
C GLU A 97 10.45 5.74 -16.30
N GLY A 98 9.91 4.91 -15.37
CA GLY A 98 8.77 4.03 -15.64
C GLY A 98 9.11 2.76 -16.40
N ARG A 99 10.42 2.41 -16.56
CA ARG A 99 10.83 1.15 -17.20
C ARG A 99 10.63 0.00 -16.23
N PHE A 100 10.07 -1.09 -16.74
CA PHE A 100 9.76 -2.30 -15.97
C PHE A 100 11.00 -2.93 -15.34
N LEU A 101 10.90 -3.28 -14.07
CA LEU A 101 11.92 -4.03 -13.34
C LEU A 101 11.39 -5.39 -12.87
N ALA A 102 10.22 -5.40 -12.22
CA ALA A 102 9.61 -6.63 -11.70
C ALA A 102 8.10 -6.47 -11.49
N GLU A 103 7.41 -7.61 -11.37
CA GLU A 103 6.01 -7.70 -10.99
C GLU A 103 5.85 -8.74 -9.89
N TYR A 104 5.03 -8.44 -8.88
CA TYR A 104 4.76 -9.30 -7.74
C TYR A 104 3.25 -9.47 -7.59
N GLY A 105 2.76 -10.66 -7.87
CA GLY A 105 1.35 -11.04 -7.71
C GLY A 105 0.99 -11.41 -6.28
N VAL A 106 -0.07 -12.20 -6.14
CA VAL A 106 -0.49 -12.76 -4.84
C VAL A 106 0.63 -13.63 -4.28
N PRO A 107 1.12 -13.37 -3.05
CA PRO A 107 2.16 -14.21 -2.48
C PRO A 107 1.63 -15.61 -2.16
N GLU A 108 2.43 -16.63 -2.48
CA GLU A 108 2.09 -18.03 -2.18
C GLU A 108 2.31 -18.32 -0.70
N THR A 109 1.22 -18.66 0.02
CA THR A 109 1.27 -19.02 1.44
C THR A 109 -0.04 -19.66 1.90
N ASP A 110 0.05 -20.60 2.85
CA ASP A 110 -1.10 -21.29 3.43
C ASP A 110 -1.94 -20.42 4.38
N ILE A 111 -1.44 -19.23 4.76
CA ILE A 111 -2.18 -18.31 5.64
C ILE A 111 -3.24 -17.50 4.89
N LEU A 112 -3.11 -17.38 3.57
CA LEU A 112 -4.11 -16.69 2.75
C LEU A 112 -5.17 -17.69 2.29
N PRO A 113 -6.48 -17.35 2.42
CA PRO A 113 -7.55 -18.16 1.85
C PRO A 113 -7.36 -18.35 0.33
N ALA A 114 -7.83 -19.48 -0.21
CA ALA A 114 -7.72 -19.74 -1.63
C ALA A 114 -8.47 -18.74 -2.52
N ASP A 115 -9.49 -18.07 -1.96
CA ASP A 115 -10.27 -17.02 -2.61
C ASP A 115 -9.83 -15.60 -2.19
N PHE A 116 -8.64 -15.47 -1.61
CA PHE A 116 -8.13 -14.18 -1.16
C PHE A 116 -7.97 -13.20 -2.33
N LEU A 117 -8.68 -12.09 -2.23
CA LEU A 117 -8.55 -10.98 -3.17
C LEU A 117 -7.37 -10.09 -2.74
N TYR A 118 -6.23 -10.30 -3.39
CA TYR A 118 -5.06 -9.47 -3.16
C TYR A 118 -5.27 -8.08 -3.74
N ARG A 119 -5.34 -7.07 -2.87
CA ARG A 119 -5.51 -5.66 -3.23
C ARG A 119 -4.49 -4.81 -2.47
N PRO A 120 -3.23 -4.81 -2.91
CA PRO A 120 -2.21 -3.99 -2.28
C PRO A 120 -2.57 -2.51 -2.44
N VAL A 121 -2.51 -1.75 -1.35
CA VAL A 121 -2.80 -0.30 -1.34
C VAL A 121 -1.56 0.52 -1.03
N LYS A 122 -0.60 -0.05 -0.34
CA LYS A 122 0.68 0.57 -0.03
C LYS A 122 1.74 -0.50 0.16
N ALA A 123 2.94 -0.21 -0.29
CA ALA A 123 4.11 -1.02 0.01
C ALA A 123 5.27 -0.12 0.42
N ALA A 124 6.16 -0.64 1.26
CA ALA A 124 7.43 -0.01 1.60
C ALA A 124 8.53 -1.07 1.56
N VAL A 125 9.77 -0.65 1.37
CA VAL A 125 10.92 -1.54 1.23
C VAL A 125 11.98 -1.10 2.22
N ASP A 126 12.58 -2.04 2.95
CA ASP A 126 13.72 -1.78 3.82
C ASP A 126 15.06 -1.93 3.06
N ARG A 127 16.16 -1.62 3.73
CA ARG A 127 17.51 -1.72 3.14
C ARG A 127 17.93 -3.14 2.78
N ALA A 128 17.32 -4.15 3.41
CA ALA A 128 17.55 -5.55 3.07
C ALA A 128 16.76 -6.01 1.83
N GLY A 129 15.94 -5.11 1.25
CA GLY A 129 15.08 -5.39 0.11
C GLY A 129 13.79 -6.13 0.47
N ARG A 130 13.45 -6.25 1.76
CA ARG A 130 12.17 -6.85 2.18
C ARG A 130 11.05 -5.85 1.94
N MET A 131 9.96 -6.35 1.39
CA MET A 131 8.77 -5.55 1.13
C MET A 131 7.73 -5.76 2.23
N TYR A 132 7.14 -4.67 2.69
CA TYR A 132 6.02 -4.64 3.63
C TYR A 132 4.80 -4.14 2.89
N VAL A 133 3.71 -4.89 2.92
CA VAL A 133 2.53 -4.60 2.08
C VAL A 133 1.28 -4.50 2.94
N VAL A 134 0.57 -3.39 2.79
CA VAL A 134 -0.81 -3.24 3.22
C VAL A 134 -1.71 -3.71 2.09
N SER A 135 -2.56 -4.69 2.34
CA SER A 135 -3.57 -5.14 1.38
C SER A 135 -4.97 -4.98 1.96
N ARG A 136 -5.90 -4.46 1.18
CA ARG A 136 -7.32 -4.44 1.57
C ARG A 136 -7.82 -5.86 1.81
N SER A 137 -8.76 -5.98 2.72
CA SER A 137 -9.34 -7.28 3.12
C SER A 137 -8.35 -8.24 3.81
N PHE A 138 -7.14 -7.78 4.12
CA PHE A 138 -6.18 -8.53 4.92
C PHE A 138 -6.11 -7.97 6.34
N ASN A 139 -6.89 -8.56 7.25
CA ASN A 139 -7.05 -8.08 8.62
C ASN A 139 -6.02 -8.67 9.60
N MET A 140 -5.02 -9.38 9.10
CA MET A 140 -3.96 -10.02 9.91
C MET A 140 -2.66 -9.22 9.92
N GLY A 141 -2.73 -7.90 9.74
CA GLY A 141 -1.55 -7.03 9.80
C GLY A 141 -0.96 -6.70 8.42
N LEU A 142 0.36 -6.60 8.36
CA LEU A 142 1.12 -6.35 7.14
C LEU A 142 1.65 -7.67 6.59
N LEU A 143 1.66 -7.83 5.28
CA LEU A 143 2.39 -8.91 4.62
C LEU A 143 3.86 -8.50 4.50
N GLN A 144 4.78 -9.33 4.98
CA GLN A 144 6.21 -9.18 4.74
C GLN A 144 6.65 -10.18 3.67
N LEU A 145 7.26 -9.67 2.62
CA LEU A 145 7.77 -10.43 1.48
C LEU A 145 9.29 -10.23 1.35
N ASP A 146 9.98 -11.18 0.75
CA ASP A 146 11.37 -11.00 0.35
C ASP A 146 11.48 -10.15 -0.94
N GLY A 147 12.72 -9.92 -1.40
CA GLY A 147 12.98 -9.14 -2.61
C GLY A 147 12.45 -9.77 -3.91
N ASP A 148 12.13 -11.06 -3.88
CA ASP A 148 11.52 -11.80 -5.00
C ASP A 148 9.99 -11.87 -4.89
N GLY A 149 9.39 -11.27 -3.86
CA GLY A 149 7.94 -11.28 -3.61
C GLY A 149 7.43 -12.53 -2.90
N ARG A 150 8.32 -13.39 -2.39
CA ARG A 150 7.91 -14.58 -1.62
C ARG A 150 7.50 -14.19 -0.21
N PHE A 151 6.45 -14.84 0.29
CA PHE A 151 5.97 -14.60 1.64
C PHE A 151 7.00 -15.00 2.70
N ILE A 152 7.24 -14.11 3.67
CA ILE A 152 8.07 -14.39 4.86
C ILE A 152 7.17 -14.59 6.08
N GLN A 153 6.38 -13.58 6.44
CA GLN A 153 5.51 -13.59 7.62
C GLN A 153 4.49 -12.46 7.59
N THR A 154 3.62 -12.42 8.60
CA THR A 154 2.76 -11.27 8.88
C THR A 154 3.29 -10.49 10.08
N LEU A 155 3.16 -9.16 10.04
CA LEU A 155 3.54 -8.25 11.11
C LEU A 155 2.34 -7.46 11.62
N GLY A 156 2.29 -7.21 12.92
CA GLY A 156 1.22 -6.41 13.52
C GLY A 156 -0.14 -7.11 13.59
N ALA A 157 -0.17 -8.43 13.33
CA ALA A 157 -1.39 -9.22 13.56
C ALA A 157 -1.79 -9.13 15.05
N ALA A 158 -3.00 -8.64 15.34
CA ALA A 158 -3.53 -8.74 16.68
C ALA A 158 -3.62 -10.23 17.04
N LYS A 159 -2.87 -10.66 18.05
CA LYS A 159 -3.02 -12.02 18.59
C LYS A 159 -4.39 -12.12 19.22
N VAL A 160 -5.35 -12.67 18.50
CA VAL A 160 -6.61 -13.11 19.09
C VAL A 160 -6.29 -14.32 19.96
N GLN A 161 -6.02 -14.09 21.23
CA GLN A 161 -5.98 -15.18 22.20
C GLN A 161 -7.43 -15.61 22.43
N VAL A 162 -7.90 -16.58 21.66
CA VAL A 162 -9.15 -17.27 21.97
C VAL A 162 -8.86 -18.11 23.22
N THR A 163 -9.27 -17.59 24.38
CA THR A 163 -9.13 -18.35 25.62
C THR A 163 -10.17 -19.50 25.66
N VAL A 164 -9.86 -20.55 26.38
CA VAL A 164 -10.81 -21.68 26.59
C VAL A 164 -12.13 -21.17 27.16
N TRP A 165 -12.12 -20.05 27.90
CA TRP A 165 -13.28 -19.37 28.42
C TRP A 165 -14.15 -18.74 27.32
N ASP A 166 -13.56 -18.19 26.26
CA ASP A 166 -14.31 -17.63 25.12
C ASP A 166 -15.09 -18.72 24.36
N LEU A 167 -14.48 -19.91 24.26
CA LEU A 167 -15.15 -21.08 23.69
C LEU A 167 -16.34 -21.56 24.58
N LEU A 168 -16.13 -21.61 25.90
CA LEU A 168 -17.20 -21.99 26.87
C LEU A 168 -18.31 -20.94 26.90
N TRP A 169 -17.98 -19.65 26.87
CA TRP A 169 -18.97 -18.57 26.80
C TRP A 169 -19.77 -18.60 25.50
N ARG A 170 -19.17 -18.94 24.37
CA ARG A 170 -19.89 -19.13 23.09
C ARG A 170 -20.92 -20.27 23.15
N LEU A 171 -20.68 -21.31 23.94
CA LEU A 171 -21.62 -22.44 24.11
C LEU A 171 -22.77 -22.09 25.03
N ILE A 172 -22.63 -21.15 25.96
CA ILE A 172 -23.58 -20.83 27.02
C ILE A 172 -24.33 -19.52 26.75
N SER A 173 -23.76 -18.61 25.92
CA SER A 173 -24.36 -17.30 25.66
C SER A 173 -25.50 -17.34 24.66
N THR A 174 -26.54 -16.54 24.93
CA THR A 174 -27.70 -16.37 24.03
C THR A 174 -27.28 -15.56 22.78
N ARG A 175 -28.09 -15.69 21.70
CA ARG A 175 -27.83 -14.94 20.44
C ARG A 175 -27.74 -13.42 20.65
N GLU A 176 -28.49 -12.85 21.59
CA GLU A 176 -28.45 -11.42 21.93
C GLU A 176 -27.17 -11.02 22.70
N GLN A 177 -26.66 -11.91 23.52
CA GLN A 177 -25.36 -11.70 24.21
C GLN A 177 -24.20 -11.86 23.26
N GLN A 178 -24.27 -12.77 22.28
CA GLN A 178 -23.27 -12.92 21.22
C GLN A 178 -23.21 -11.69 20.31
N ALA A 179 -24.37 -11.05 20.05
CA ALA A 179 -24.41 -9.80 19.26
C ALA A 179 -23.80 -8.59 20.01
N ARG A 180 -23.71 -8.63 21.34
CA ARG A 180 -23.09 -7.59 22.19
C ARG A 180 -21.64 -7.88 22.54
N MET A 181 -21.13 -9.08 22.28
CA MET A 181 -19.70 -9.36 22.37
C MET A 181 -19.02 -8.51 21.33
N ALA A 182 -18.10 -7.66 21.79
CA ALA A 182 -17.42 -6.68 20.95
C ALA A 182 -17.06 -7.30 19.61
N GLN A 183 -17.64 -6.79 18.53
CA GLN A 183 -17.16 -7.06 17.19
C GLN A 183 -15.73 -6.56 17.21
N PHE A 184 -14.80 -7.49 17.17
CA PHE A 184 -13.40 -7.17 16.94
C PHE A 184 -13.38 -6.53 15.56
N VAL A 185 -13.38 -5.21 15.51
CA VAL A 185 -13.18 -4.49 14.26
C VAL A 185 -11.71 -4.71 13.92
N PRO A 186 -11.40 -5.48 12.89
CA PRO A 186 -10.01 -5.66 12.50
C PRO A 186 -9.43 -4.30 12.19
N THR A 187 -8.27 -4.01 12.75
CA THR A 187 -7.58 -2.76 12.48
C THR A 187 -7.02 -2.83 11.07
N GLU A 188 -7.64 -2.13 10.14
CA GLU A 188 -7.12 -2.03 8.78
C GLU A 188 -6.02 -0.96 8.76
N TYR A 189 -4.83 -1.34 8.35
CA TYR A 189 -3.77 -0.39 8.07
C TYR A 189 -4.09 0.33 6.76
N ASN A 190 -3.87 1.65 6.73
CA ASN A 190 -4.15 2.48 5.56
C ASN A 190 -2.90 3.14 4.96
N ASN A 191 -1.83 3.23 5.72
CA ASN A 191 -0.56 3.74 5.21
C ASN A 191 0.63 3.06 5.90
N LEU A 192 1.78 3.15 5.27
CA LEU A 192 2.99 2.42 5.65
C LEU A 192 4.22 3.20 5.17
N THR A 193 5.24 3.28 6.02
CA THR A 193 6.56 3.76 5.63
C THR A 193 7.64 3.02 6.40
N VAL A 194 8.87 3.01 5.87
CA VAL A 194 10.06 2.52 6.53
C VAL A 194 11.06 3.67 6.62
N ASP A 195 11.67 3.86 7.80
CA ASP A 195 12.68 4.90 7.98
C ASP A 195 14.10 4.42 7.67
N ALA A 196 15.05 5.33 7.83
CA ALA A 196 16.47 5.08 7.57
C ALA A 196 17.11 4.07 8.53
N GLU A 197 16.49 3.73 9.63
CA GLU A 197 16.91 2.72 10.61
C GLU A 197 16.15 1.38 10.45
N ASP A 198 15.39 1.22 9.36
CA ASP A 198 14.56 0.04 9.05
C ASP A 198 13.36 -0.17 10.01
N PHE A 199 12.92 0.88 10.74
CA PHE A 199 11.68 0.81 11.48
C PHE A 199 10.48 0.96 10.56
N VAL A 200 9.50 0.07 10.73
CA VAL A 200 8.26 0.04 9.98
C VAL A 200 7.19 0.80 10.74
N TYR A 201 6.66 1.86 10.16
CA TYR A 201 5.55 2.65 10.70
C TYR A 201 4.30 2.39 9.88
N ALA A 202 3.24 1.96 10.53
CA ALA A 202 1.95 1.75 9.91
C ALA A 202 0.87 2.55 10.64
N THR A 203 -0.03 3.17 9.88
CA THR A 203 -1.15 3.93 10.41
C THR A 203 -2.47 3.22 10.15
N THR A 204 -3.44 3.46 11.03
CA THR A 204 -4.78 2.92 10.96
C THR A 204 -5.78 4.07 10.95
N ALA A 205 -6.85 3.95 10.17
CA ALA A 205 -7.99 4.85 10.30
C ALA A 205 -8.90 4.30 11.41
N ILE A 206 -9.02 5.06 12.50
CA ILE A 206 -10.07 4.80 13.50
C ILE A 206 -11.29 5.60 13.04
N TYR A 207 -12.35 4.90 12.61
CA TYR A 207 -13.64 5.54 12.39
C TYR A 207 -14.34 5.63 13.76
N GLU A 208 -14.49 6.84 14.29
CA GLU A 208 -15.37 7.13 15.42
C GLU A 208 -16.83 7.22 14.98
#